data_9efaab545a4fad55c6e78e301be1b618
#
_entry.id   9efaab545a4fad55c6e78e301be1b618
#
_cell.length_a   1.000
_cell.length_b   1.000
_cell.length_c   1.000
_cell.angle_alpha   90.00
_cell.angle_beta   90.00
_cell.angle_gamma   90.00
#
_symmetry.space_group_name_H-M   'P 1'
#
loop_
_entity.id
_entity.type
_entity.pdbx_description
1 polymer ?
#
loop_
_entity_poly.entity_id
_entity_poly.type
_entity_poly.pdbx_seq_one_letter_code
_entity_poly.pdbx_strand_id
1 'polypeptide(L)'
;MTLPDIPRLYTALAEVLAVLVYAQAAPPRAAKPVTYAATAGWAAVLGVFLQLTGSVPLAWWLPCMVAAIAWLYLYLWGTREMNLLEAGYSCARAFILAELAASVEWQLHCVLWPQQRATAPLSVLLLAAVYTAVYGFLYWFERRHAAPTRLTIT
;
A
#
# COMPACT_ATOMS: atom_id res chain seq x y z
N MET A 1 -6.84 -16.76 -22.52
CA MET A 1 -7.24 -16.84 -21.11
C MET A 1 -7.06 -15.47 -20.49
N THR A 2 -8.13 -14.80 -20.15
CA THR A 2 -8.06 -13.58 -19.34
C THR A 2 -7.88 -14.01 -17.89
N LEU A 3 -6.74 -13.68 -17.29
CA LEU A 3 -6.56 -13.85 -15.85
C LEU A 3 -7.59 -12.98 -15.12
N PRO A 4 -8.23 -13.48 -14.05
CA PRO A 4 -9.14 -12.67 -13.26
C PRO A 4 -8.40 -11.49 -12.63
N ASP A 5 -9.07 -10.35 -12.51
CA ASP A 5 -8.49 -9.14 -11.91
C ASP A 5 -8.16 -9.35 -10.45
N ILE A 6 -7.11 -8.69 -9.98
CA ILE A 6 -6.71 -8.67 -8.56
C ILE A 6 -7.85 -8.08 -7.75
N PRO A 7 -8.29 -8.74 -6.66
CA PRO A 7 -9.31 -8.17 -5.78
C PRO A 7 -8.88 -6.81 -5.23
N ARG A 8 -9.73 -5.80 -5.36
CA ARG A 8 -9.42 -4.41 -4.97
C ARG A 8 -9.06 -4.25 -3.49
N LEU A 9 -9.66 -5.07 -2.64
CA LEU A 9 -9.31 -5.09 -1.21
C LEU A 9 -7.88 -5.60 -0.97
N TYR A 10 -7.37 -6.49 -1.81
CA TYR A 10 -5.98 -6.96 -1.72
C TYR A 10 -5.00 -5.86 -2.08
N THR A 11 -5.30 -5.10 -3.13
CA THR A 11 -4.53 -3.92 -3.52
C THR A 11 -4.57 -2.85 -2.42
N ALA A 12 -5.75 -2.55 -1.88
CA ALA A 12 -5.90 -1.60 -0.78
C ALA A 12 -5.07 -2.00 0.45
N LEU A 13 -5.11 -3.27 0.83
CA LEU A 13 -4.32 -3.79 1.95
C LEU A 13 -2.81 -3.67 1.66
N ALA A 14 -2.38 -3.99 0.44
CA ALA A 14 -0.99 -3.85 0.02
C ALA A 14 -0.51 -2.40 0.12
N GLU A 15 -1.29 -1.45 -0.37
CA GLU A 15 -0.98 -0.01 -0.29
C GLU A 15 -0.91 0.49 1.15
N VAL A 16 -1.87 0.11 2.00
CA VAL A 16 -1.87 0.48 3.42
C VAL A 16 -0.63 -0.05 4.12
N LEU A 17 -0.29 -1.32 3.94
CA LEU A 17 0.89 -1.93 4.57
C LEU A 17 2.19 -1.29 4.07
N ALA A 18 2.32 -1.04 2.77
CA ALA A 18 3.49 -0.38 2.21
C ALA A 18 3.67 1.03 2.77
N VAL A 19 2.61 1.82 2.81
CA VAL A 19 2.64 3.17 3.38
C VAL A 19 2.99 3.15 4.87
N LEU A 20 2.48 2.19 5.64
CA LEU A 20 2.83 2.05 7.06
C LEU A 20 4.31 1.72 7.27
N VAL A 21 4.92 0.90 6.41
CA VAL A 21 6.36 0.64 6.46
C VAL A 21 7.16 1.92 6.25
N TYR A 22 6.85 2.69 5.21
CA TYR A 22 7.58 3.94 4.91
C TYR A 22 7.23 5.09 5.86
N ALA A 23 6.02 5.10 6.42
CA ALA A 23 5.63 6.09 7.42
C ALA A 23 6.49 6.05 8.69
N GLN A 24 7.14 4.91 8.97
CA GLN A 24 8.04 4.78 10.12
C GLN A 24 9.39 5.49 9.93
N ALA A 25 9.73 5.91 8.72
CA ALA A 25 10.96 6.63 8.43
C ALA A 25 11.00 8.04 9.07
N ALA A 26 9.84 8.59 9.42
CA ALA A 26 9.72 9.89 10.07
C ALA A 26 8.77 9.86 11.27
N PRO A 27 9.01 10.69 12.30
CA PRO A 27 8.15 10.76 13.46
C PRO A 27 6.76 11.30 13.09
N PRO A 28 5.70 10.92 13.83
CA PRO A 28 4.37 11.46 13.63
C PRO A 28 4.29 12.93 14.06
N ARG A 29 3.53 13.75 13.31
CA ARG A 29 3.28 15.16 13.64
C ARG A 29 2.38 15.33 14.87
N ALA A 30 1.48 14.37 15.11
CA ALA A 30 0.49 14.40 16.18
C ALA A 30 0.74 13.31 17.21
N ALA A 31 0.03 13.39 18.35
CA ALA A 31 0.05 12.35 19.36
C ALA A 31 -0.37 10.99 18.77
N LYS A 32 0.19 9.91 19.33
CA LYS A 32 -0.04 8.54 18.86
C LYS A 32 -1.52 8.18 18.62
N PRO A 33 -2.46 8.47 19.56
CA PRO A 33 -3.87 8.11 19.35
C PRO A 33 -4.51 8.85 18.17
N VAL A 34 -4.13 10.12 17.94
CA VAL A 34 -4.60 10.91 16.79
C VAL A 34 -4.05 10.34 15.50
N THR A 35 -2.78 9.98 15.49
CA THR A 35 -2.13 9.37 14.31
C THR A 35 -2.77 8.03 13.97
N TYR A 36 -3.08 7.18 14.96
CA TYR A 36 -3.76 5.91 14.71
C TYR A 36 -5.18 6.10 14.18
N ALA A 37 -5.94 7.05 14.73
CA ALA A 37 -7.28 7.38 14.22
C ALA A 37 -7.23 7.92 12.79
N ALA A 38 -6.28 8.80 12.48
CA ALA A 38 -6.06 9.32 11.13
C ALA A 38 -5.67 8.20 10.15
N THR A 39 -4.80 7.28 10.56
CA THR A 39 -4.41 6.11 9.75
C THR A 39 -5.59 5.20 9.46
N ALA A 40 -6.40 4.90 10.47
CA ALA A 40 -7.59 4.06 10.30
C ALA A 40 -8.61 4.71 9.36
N GLY A 41 -8.89 6.00 9.53
CA GLY A 41 -9.78 6.77 8.66
C GLY A 41 -9.28 6.85 7.22
N TRP A 42 -7.99 7.13 7.05
CA TRP A 42 -7.34 7.18 5.74
C TRP A 42 -7.42 5.82 5.01
N ALA A 43 -7.09 4.73 5.72
CA ALA A 43 -7.14 3.37 5.17
C ALA A 43 -8.57 2.96 4.79
N ALA A 44 -9.56 3.29 5.61
CA ALA A 44 -10.96 3.03 5.31
C ALA A 44 -11.43 3.76 4.05
N VAL A 45 -11.09 5.04 3.90
CA VAL A 45 -11.42 5.84 2.71
C VAL A 45 -10.75 5.27 1.47
N LEU A 46 -9.47 4.89 1.55
CA LEU A 46 -8.76 4.25 0.45
C LEU A 46 -9.42 2.93 0.03
N GLY A 47 -9.75 2.07 0.99
CA GLY A 47 -10.41 0.79 0.73
C GLY A 47 -11.77 0.96 0.06
N VAL A 48 -12.60 1.87 0.54
CA VAL A 48 -13.89 2.19 -0.07
C VAL A 48 -13.71 2.78 -1.46
N PHE A 49 -12.78 3.70 -1.64
CA PHE A 49 -12.49 4.31 -2.94
C PHE A 49 -12.06 3.26 -3.98
N LEU A 50 -11.12 2.40 -3.66
CA LEU A 50 -10.66 1.35 -4.57
C LEU A 50 -11.76 0.33 -4.87
N GLN A 51 -12.60 -0.01 -3.89
CA GLN A 51 -13.73 -0.90 -4.10
C GLN A 51 -14.78 -0.30 -5.04
N LEU A 52 -15.12 0.98 -4.88
CA LEU A 52 -16.08 1.68 -5.73
C LEU A 52 -15.56 1.91 -7.15
N THR A 53 -14.25 2.12 -7.31
CA THR A 53 -13.61 2.35 -8.61
C THR A 53 -13.18 1.06 -9.31
N GLY A 54 -13.40 -0.10 -8.72
CA GLY A 54 -13.03 -1.39 -9.29
C GLY A 54 -13.75 -1.75 -10.60
N SER A 55 -14.92 -1.20 -10.83
CA SER A 55 -15.77 -1.47 -12.01
C SER A 55 -15.81 -0.33 -13.02
N VAL A 56 -14.97 0.70 -12.87
CA VAL A 56 -14.98 1.84 -13.80
C VAL A 56 -14.37 1.48 -15.14
N PRO A 57 -14.82 2.10 -16.26
CA PRO A 57 -14.21 1.93 -17.57
C PRO A 57 -12.73 2.29 -17.57
N LEU A 58 -11.96 1.69 -18.50
CA LEU A 58 -10.51 1.90 -18.63
C LEU A 58 -10.13 3.40 -18.73
N ALA A 59 -10.95 4.22 -19.36
CA ALA A 59 -10.73 5.66 -19.46
C ALA A 59 -10.68 6.38 -18.11
N TRP A 60 -11.41 5.89 -17.11
CA TRP A 60 -11.45 6.44 -15.75
C TRP A 60 -10.46 5.76 -14.82
N TRP A 61 -9.88 4.64 -15.23
CA TRP A 61 -8.91 3.91 -14.42
C TRP A 61 -7.68 4.77 -14.08
N LEU A 62 -7.10 5.44 -15.07
CA LEU A 62 -5.91 6.29 -14.87
C LEU A 62 -6.17 7.46 -13.91
N PRO A 63 -7.23 8.27 -14.06
CA PRO A 63 -7.58 9.30 -13.08
C PRO A 63 -7.79 8.76 -11.66
N CYS A 64 -8.41 7.59 -11.52
CA CYS A 64 -8.61 6.95 -10.21
C CYS A 64 -7.28 6.51 -9.58
N MET A 65 -6.35 5.98 -10.37
CA MET A 65 -5.01 5.63 -9.89
C MET A 65 -4.24 6.86 -9.42
N VAL A 66 -4.28 7.95 -10.19
CA VAL A 66 -3.64 9.21 -9.78
C VAL A 66 -4.26 9.75 -8.48
N ALA A 67 -5.58 9.66 -8.33
CA ALA A 67 -6.27 10.06 -7.10
C ALA A 67 -5.85 9.19 -5.90
N ALA A 68 -5.71 7.88 -6.08
CA ALA A 68 -5.21 6.98 -5.04
C ALA A 68 -3.79 7.33 -4.62
N ILE A 69 -2.88 7.54 -5.57
CA ILE A 69 -1.49 7.94 -5.31
C ILE A 69 -1.44 9.29 -4.58
N ALA A 70 -2.25 10.27 -5.01
CA ALA A 70 -2.35 11.55 -4.32
C ALA A 70 -2.85 11.40 -2.88
N TRP A 71 -3.78 10.47 -2.63
CA TRP A 71 -4.28 10.17 -1.30
C TRP A 71 -3.20 9.54 -0.39
N LEU A 72 -2.37 8.64 -0.91
CA LEU A 72 -1.20 8.10 -0.22
C LEU A 72 -0.19 9.21 0.12
N TYR A 73 0.09 10.07 -0.84
CA TYR A 73 1.01 11.20 -0.67
C TYR A 73 0.54 12.16 0.43
N LEU A 74 -0.74 12.55 0.39
CA LEU A 74 -1.33 13.45 1.38
C LEU A 74 -1.29 12.86 2.80
N TYR A 75 -1.48 11.56 2.92
CA TYR A 75 -1.35 10.88 4.21
C TYR A 75 0.08 10.98 4.77
N LEU A 76 1.09 10.63 3.97
CA LEU A 76 2.49 10.70 4.40
C LEU A 76 2.90 12.11 4.76
N TRP A 77 2.61 13.06 3.90
CA TRP A 77 2.95 14.47 4.12
C TRP A 77 2.18 15.09 5.30
N GLY A 78 0.91 14.75 5.47
CA GLY A 78 0.07 15.31 6.51
C GLY A 78 0.31 14.73 7.91
N THR A 79 0.62 13.43 8.00
CA THR A 79 0.74 12.74 9.29
C THR A 79 2.18 12.57 9.78
N ARG A 80 3.17 12.73 8.91
CA ARG A 80 4.59 12.55 9.24
C ARG A 80 5.38 13.83 9.05
N GLU A 81 6.45 13.98 9.83
CA GLU A 81 7.39 15.09 9.71
C GLU A 81 8.33 14.87 8.51
N MET A 82 7.76 14.90 7.31
CA MET A 82 8.48 14.78 6.04
C MET A 82 8.33 16.06 5.24
N ASN A 83 9.37 16.41 4.48
CA ASN A 83 9.25 17.46 3.49
C ASN A 83 8.52 16.93 2.22
N LEU A 84 8.18 17.80 1.28
CA LEU A 84 7.43 17.45 0.07
C LEU A 84 8.14 16.38 -0.78
N LEU A 85 9.47 16.45 -0.88
CA LEU A 85 10.24 15.48 -1.68
C LEU A 85 10.39 14.14 -0.98
N GLU A 86 10.61 14.14 0.33
CA GLU A 86 10.68 12.91 1.12
C GLU A 86 9.34 12.15 1.11
N ALA A 87 8.24 12.88 1.26
CA ALA A 87 6.89 12.31 1.15
C ALA A 87 6.63 11.75 -0.26
N GLY A 88 7.03 12.47 -1.31
CA GLY A 88 6.92 12.03 -2.70
C GLY A 88 7.75 10.78 -2.99
N TYR A 89 8.98 10.74 -2.54
CA TYR A 89 9.87 9.58 -2.69
C TYR A 89 9.33 8.35 -1.95
N SER A 90 8.90 8.52 -0.71
CA SER A 90 8.31 7.45 0.10
C SER A 90 6.99 6.96 -0.50
N CYS A 91 6.15 7.86 -1.02
CA CYS A 91 4.91 7.53 -1.70
C CYS A 91 5.16 6.70 -2.97
N ALA A 92 6.11 7.09 -3.81
CA ALA A 92 6.45 6.36 -5.02
C ALA A 92 6.96 4.94 -4.70
N ARG A 93 7.85 4.80 -3.73
CA ARG A 93 8.33 3.49 -3.27
C ARG A 93 7.22 2.63 -2.71
N ALA A 94 6.36 3.20 -1.84
CA ALA A 94 5.23 2.49 -1.25
C ALA A 94 4.27 1.97 -2.33
N PHE A 95 3.93 2.80 -3.30
CA PHE A 95 3.02 2.42 -4.39
C PHE A 95 3.60 1.30 -5.27
N ILE A 96 4.86 1.43 -5.71
CA ILE A 96 5.53 0.40 -6.54
C ILE A 96 5.59 -0.94 -5.79
N LEU A 97 5.93 -0.93 -4.52
CA LEU A 97 6.02 -2.14 -3.72
C LEU A 97 4.66 -2.76 -3.41
N ALA A 98 3.62 -1.94 -3.22
CA ALA A 98 2.26 -2.42 -3.05
C ALA A 98 1.75 -3.15 -4.30
N GLU A 99 1.94 -2.56 -5.46
CA GLU A 99 1.57 -3.17 -6.75
C GLU A 99 2.35 -4.46 -7.02
N LEU A 100 3.65 -4.47 -6.70
CA LEU A 100 4.47 -5.67 -6.83
C LEU A 100 3.99 -6.78 -5.89
N ALA A 101 3.75 -6.48 -4.61
CA ALA A 101 3.30 -7.47 -3.62
C ALA A 101 1.93 -8.05 -3.99
N ALA A 102 0.98 -7.20 -4.39
CA ALA A 102 -0.35 -7.64 -4.81
C ALA A 102 -0.28 -8.50 -6.08
N SER A 103 0.56 -8.12 -7.05
CA SER A 103 0.74 -8.87 -8.29
C SER A 103 1.38 -10.24 -8.05
N VAL A 104 2.42 -10.31 -7.23
CA VAL A 104 3.08 -11.58 -6.89
C VAL A 104 2.12 -12.52 -6.17
N GLU A 105 1.40 -12.03 -5.18
CA GLU A 105 0.41 -12.82 -4.45
C GLU A 105 -0.66 -13.37 -5.40
N TRP A 106 -1.21 -12.52 -6.26
CA TRP A 106 -2.27 -12.91 -7.18
C TRP A 106 -1.80 -13.90 -8.24
N GLN A 107 -0.58 -13.74 -8.75
CA GLN A 107 0.01 -14.71 -9.67
C GLN A 107 0.21 -16.08 -9.01
N LEU A 108 0.71 -16.11 -7.77
CA LEU A 108 0.83 -17.35 -7.01
C LEU A 108 -0.52 -18.00 -6.75
N HIS A 109 -1.53 -17.21 -6.40
CA HIS A 109 -2.90 -17.70 -6.22
C HIS A 109 -3.44 -18.36 -7.50
N CYS A 110 -3.32 -17.69 -8.65
CA CYS A 110 -3.78 -18.20 -9.93
C CYS A 110 -3.04 -19.47 -10.39
N VAL A 111 -1.76 -19.59 -10.05
CA VAL A 111 -0.96 -20.79 -10.39
C VAL A 111 -1.31 -21.98 -9.47
N LEU A 112 -1.43 -21.72 -8.17
CA LEU A 112 -1.65 -22.80 -7.18
C LEU A 112 -3.10 -23.26 -7.16
N TRP A 113 -4.05 -22.32 -7.29
CA TRP A 113 -5.48 -22.61 -7.16
C TRP A 113 -6.33 -21.84 -8.20
N PRO A 114 -6.21 -22.16 -9.49
CA PRO A 114 -6.84 -21.41 -10.58
C PRO A 114 -8.38 -21.40 -10.53
N GLN A 115 -8.98 -22.32 -9.78
CA GLN A 115 -10.45 -22.43 -9.66
C GLN A 115 -11.00 -21.99 -8.30
N GLN A 116 -10.14 -21.58 -7.36
CA GLN A 116 -10.60 -21.14 -6.05
C GLN A 116 -10.94 -19.64 -6.03
N ARG A 117 -11.96 -19.32 -5.24
CA ARG A 117 -12.30 -17.92 -4.98
C ARG A 117 -11.23 -17.27 -4.11
N ALA A 118 -10.98 -15.96 -4.35
CA ALA A 118 -10.05 -15.17 -3.55
C ALA A 118 -10.40 -15.15 -2.04
N THR A 119 -11.66 -15.34 -1.70
CA THR A 119 -12.14 -15.42 -0.31
C THR A 119 -12.02 -16.80 0.33
N ALA A 120 -11.52 -17.80 -0.39
CA ALA A 120 -11.31 -19.15 0.18
C ALA A 120 -10.24 -19.09 1.29
N PRO A 121 -10.36 -19.89 2.36
CA PRO A 121 -9.43 -19.82 3.50
C PRO A 121 -7.96 -20.06 3.10
N LEU A 122 -7.70 -20.93 2.14
CA LEU A 122 -6.34 -21.15 1.61
C LEU A 122 -5.78 -19.94 0.88
N SER A 123 -6.63 -19.22 0.13
CA SER A 123 -6.24 -17.98 -0.56
C SER A 123 -5.92 -16.86 0.43
N VAL A 124 -6.69 -16.74 1.49
CA VAL A 124 -6.44 -15.79 2.57
C VAL A 124 -5.15 -16.12 3.32
N LEU A 125 -4.86 -17.41 3.56
CA LEU A 125 -3.61 -17.86 4.16
C LEU A 125 -2.40 -17.54 3.27
N LEU A 126 -2.52 -17.75 1.95
CA LEU A 126 -1.48 -17.36 1.00
C LEU A 126 -1.23 -15.86 1.01
N LEU A 127 -2.29 -15.06 0.97
CA LEU A 127 -2.21 -13.60 1.08
C LEU A 127 -1.47 -13.18 2.35
N ALA A 128 -1.86 -13.73 3.50
CA ALA A 128 -1.23 -13.45 4.78
C ALA A 128 0.26 -13.84 4.77
N ALA A 129 0.60 -15.00 4.23
CA ALA A 129 1.97 -15.48 4.15
C ALA A 129 2.85 -14.59 3.25
N VAL A 130 2.39 -14.28 2.04
CA VAL A 130 3.13 -13.45 1.07
C VAL A 130 3.28 -12.03 1.60
N TYR A 131 2.24 -11.41 2.09
CA TYR A 131 2.30 -10.05 2.62
C TYR A 131 3.16 -9.95 3.88
N THR A 132 3.06 -10.91 4.78
CA THR A 132 3.93 -10.96 5.97
C THR A 132 5.39 -11.11 5.58
N ALA A 133 5.71 -11.98 4.61
CA ALA A 133 7.07 -12.16 4.13
C ALA A 133 7.62 -10.89 3.45
N VAL A 134 6.88 -10.30 2.53
CA VAL A 134 7.30 -9.12 1.77
C VAL A 134 7.44 -7.91 2.69
N TYR A 135 6.41 -7.58 3.46
CA TYR A 135 6.41 -6.39 4.30
C TYR A 135 7.25 -6.55 5.56
N GLY A 136 7.35 -7.74 6.11
CA GLY A 136 8.28 -8.06 7.20
C GLY A 136 9.73 -7.90 6.78
N PHE A 137 10.08 -8.39 5.58
CA PHE A 137 11.41 -8.20 5.00
C PHE A 137 11.72 -6.73 4.72
N LEU A 138 10.79 -6.00 4.12
CA LEU A 138 10.93 -4.56 3.85
C LEU A 138 11.08 -3.75 5.13
N TYR A 139 10.27 -4.03 6.14
CA TYR A 139 10.38 -3.38 7.43
C TYR A 139 11.74 -3.60 8.08
N TRP A 140 12.21 -4.84 8.08
CA TRP A 140 13.54 -5.19 8.61
C TRP A 140 14.65 -4.51 7.80
N PHE A 141 14.55 -4.52 6.46
CA PHE A 141 15.52 -3.90 5.58
C PHE A 141 15.60 -2.39 5.78
N GLU A 142 14.45 -1.71 5.80
CA GLU A 142 14.38 -0.25 6.03
C GLU A 142 14.92 0.12 7.41
N ARG A 143 14.62 -0.65 8.45
CA ARG A 143 15.20 -0.39 9.79
C ARG A 143 16.71 -0.54 9.84
N ARG A 144 17.27 -1.48 9.09
CA ARG A 144 18.72 -1.69 9.05
C ARG A 144 19.47 -0.64 8.22
N HIS A 145 18.84 -0.16 7.16
CA HIS A 145 19.46 0.74 6.19
C HIS A 145 18.92 2.17 6.27
N ALA A 146 18.06 2.47 7.22
CA ALA A 146 17.65 3.83 7.55
C ALA A 146 18.81 4.62 8.16
N ALA A 147 19.84 4.87 7.35
CA ALA A 147 20.75 5.97 7.63
C ALA A 147 19.92 7.28 7.51
N PRO A 148 20.19 8.30 8.35
CA PRO A 148 19.47 9.56 8.30
C PRO A 148 19.89 10.34 7.05
N THR A 149 19.41 9.93 5.89
CA THR A 149 19.47 10.72 4.67
C THR A 149 18.32 11.73 4.74
N ARG A 150 18.50 12.77 5.56
CA ARG A 150 17.74 14.00 5.34
C ARG A 150 18.19 14.52 3.99
N LEU A 151 17.33 14.41 2.99
CA LEU A 151 17.49 15.14 1.74
C LEU A 151 17.32 16.63 2.06
N THR A 152 18.38 17.25 2.54
CA THR A 152 18.46 18.70 2.73
C THR A 152 18.63 19.31 1.36
N ILE A 153 17.57 19.94 0.88
CA ILE A 153 17.69 20.93 -0.19
C ILE A 153 18.23 22.19 0.48
N THR A 154 19.50 22.42 0.25
CA THR A 154 20.09 23.75 0.44
C THR A 154 19.74 24.64 -0.75
#